data_bb9fe642986feb66d9e84bdb62a9001e
#
_entry.id   bb9fe642986feb66d9e84bdb62a9001e
#
_cell.length_a   1.000
_cell.length_b   1.000
_cell.length_c   1.000
_cell.angle_alpha   90.00
_cell.angle_beta   90.00
_cell.angle_gamma   90.00
#
_symmetry.space_group_name_H-M   'P 1'
#
loop_
_entity.id
_entity.type
_entity.pdbx_description
1 polymer ?
#
loop_
_entity_poly.entity_id
_entity_poly.type
_entity_poly.pdbx_seq_one_letter_code
_entity_poly.pdbx_strand_id
1 'polypeptide(L)'
;MTVQISILGLGQVGSSIGLALAAARDQITRVGNDREAEVLKQAQKLNVVDRIAPSLPDAVGGADVVILALPVDEVRSTLQAIAPHLKPGVVVLDTSSATVQSTRWAQELLTSPECYFLTFTPAANARYLGELDRGPSSAHADLFKDNIIMITSAPGVDESAVQLAENLARLIGSTPVFSDPYEVDGLLSASHVLPGLIAAALVNVTAGMPGWNDGRKIANARYARIADLAAYPGGGKRPGEEALQNRENTLRALDNLIGELYEIREALASGNEATFHERLERARQLHAAWFRQRTSGKWEEGPQPASLPSFGETLGRLFGIRPKGEQEKRNRDR
;
A
#
# COMPACT_ATOMS: atom_id res chain seq x y z
N MET A 1 -22.31 -27.51 1.77
CA MET A 1 -21.46 -26.86 2.80
C MET A 1 -21.20 -25.46 2.32
N THR A 2 -21.37 -24.46 3.18
CA THR A 2 -21.03 -23.07 2.88
C THR A 2 -19.55 -22.83 3.25
N VAL A 3 -18.82 -22.09 2.42
CA VAL A 3 -17.43 -21.69 2.67
C VAL A 3 -17.43 -20.58 3.72
N GLN A 4 -16.67 -20.71 4.81
CA GLN A 4 -16.53 -19.64 5.79
C GLN A 4 -15.32 -18.77 5.44
N ILE A 5 -15.58 -17.46 5.22
CA ILE A 5 -14.55 -16.44 5.04
C ILE A 5 -14.56 -15.55 6.27
N SER A 6 -13.45 -15.51 6.98
CA SER A 6 -13.24 -14.66 8.16
C SER A 6 -12.42 -13.44 7.80
N ILE A 7 -12.93 -12.25 8.14
CA ILE A 7 -12.29 -10.96 7.85
C ILE A 7 -11.87 -10.35 9.18
N LEU A 8 -10.57 -10.21 9.38
CA LEU A 8 -9.96 -9.61 10.55
C LEU A 8 -9.51 -8.18 10.20
N GLY A 9 -10.12 -7.21 10.84
CA GLY A 9 -10.06 -5.80 10.47
C GLY A 9 -11.20 -5.41 9.53
N LEU A 10 -12.14 -4.60 10.05
CA LEU A 10 -13.32 -4.13 9.33
C LEU A 10 -13.24 -2.64 9.00
N GLY A 11 -12.03 -2.16 8.70
CA GLY A 11 -11.80 -0.85 8.08
C GLY A 11 -12.33 -0.80 6.64
N GLN A 12 -11.93 0.20 5.85
CA GLN A 12 -12.38 0.34 4.46
C GLN A 12 -12.11 -0.92 3.62
N VAL A 13 -10.89 -1.49 3.67
CA VAL A 13 -10.50 -2.65 2.85
C VAL A 13 -11.30 -3.89 3.24
N GLY A 14 -11.27 -4.29 4.52
CA GLY A 14 -11.98 -5.49 4.99
C GLY A 14 -13.48 -5.38 4.82
N SER A 15 -14.06 -4.20 5.10
CA SER A 15 -15.48 -3.97 4.88
C SER A 15 -15.87 -4.00 3.39
N SER A 16 -15.03 -3.46 2.51
CA SER A 16 -15.29 -3.51 1.07
C SER A 16 -15.24 -4.93 0.52
N ILE A 17 -14.28 -5.74 0.98
CA ILE A 17 -14.24 -7.18 0.64
C ILE A 17 -15.52 -7.87 1.14
N GLY A 18 -15.91 -7.62 2.39
CA GLY A 18 -17.14 -8.17 2.96
C GLY A 18 -18.39 -7.81 2.15
N LEU A 19 -18.53 -6.54 1.74
CA LEU A 19 -19.63 -6.08 0.91
C LEU A 19 -19.60 -6.70 -0.50
N ALA A 20 -18.43 -6.80 -1.12
CA ALA A 20 -18.30 -7.44 -2.44
C ALA A 20 -18.73 -8.91 -2.42
N LEU A 21 -18.40 -9.64 -1.34
CA LEU A 21 -18.77 -11.03 -1.15
C LEU A 21 -20.28 -11.25 -0.84
N ALA A 22 -21.01 -10.18 -0.53
CA ALA A 22 -22.45 -10.29 -0.24
C ALA A 22 -23.28 -10.88 -1.40
N ALA A 23 -22.80 -10.74 -2.63
CA ALA A 23 -23.43 -11.35 -3.81
C ALA A 23 -23.41 -12.88 -3.79
N ALA A 24 -22.47 -13.50 -3.06
CA ALA A 24 -22.28 -14.94 -2.97
C ALA A 24 -22.75 -15.53 -1.60
N ARG A 25 -23.60 -14.83 -0.86
CA ARG A 25 -24.06 -15.20 0.50
C ARG A 25 -24.71 -16.58 0.60
N ASP A 26 -25.24 -17.12 -0.48
CA ASP A 26 -25.85 -18.47 -0.48
C ASP A 26 -24.78 -19.58 -0.43
N GLN A 27 -23.52 -19.24 -0.76
CA GLN A 27 -22.38 -20.16 -0.80
C GLN A 27 -21.30 -19.81 0.23
N ILE A 28 -21.29 -18.57 0.74
CA ILE A 28 -20.26 -18.02 1.64
C ILE A 28 -20.91 -17.49 2.90
N THR A 29 -20.34 -17.86 4.05
CA THR A 29 -20.63 -17.23 5.35
C THR A 29 -19.48 -16.28 5.68
N ARG A 30 -19.77 -14.99 5.81
CA ARG A 30 -18.79 -13.95 6.16
C ARG A 30 -18.79 -13.73 7.67
N VAL A 31 -17.65 -13.95 8.30
CA VAL A 31 -17.43 -13.72 9.74
C VAL A 31 -16.47 -12.57 9.90
N GLY A 32 -16.79 -11.59 10.71
CA GLY A 32 -15.95 -10.43 10.95
C GLY A 32 -15.49 -10.30 12.39
N ASN A 33 -14.27 -9.78 12.57
CA ASN A 33 -13.74 -9.35 13.86
C ASN A 33 -12.94 -8.07 13.68
N ASP A 34 -13.05 -7.18 14.65
CA ASP A 34 -12.25 -5.96 14.76
C ASP A 34 -12.02 -5.65 16.24
N ARG A 35 -10.93 -4.97 16.56
CA ARG A 35 -10.64 -4.57 17.96
C ARG A 35 -11.51 -3.42 18.44
N GLU A 36 -11.98 -2.56 17.52
CA GLU A 36 -12.72 -1.35 17.83
C GLU A 36 -14.23 -1.64 17.83
N ALA A 37 -14.87 -1.55 19.00
CA ALA A 37 -16.29 -1.83 19.14
C ALA A 37 -17.19 -0.94 18.25
N GLU A 38 -16.76 0.29 17.97
CA GLU A 38 -17.50 1.20 17.09
C GLU A 38 -17.42 0.76 15.64
N VAL A 39 -16.26 0.26 15.18
CA VAL A 39 -16.08 -0.33 13.86
C VAL A 39 -16.99 -1.56 13.69
N LEU A 40 -17.05 -2.43 14.70
CA LEU A 40 -17.96 -3.59 14.68
C LEU A 40 -19.42 -3.20 14.53
N LYS A 41 -19.89 -2.18 15.27
CA LYS A 41 -21.26 -1.68 15.17
C LYS A 41 -21.58 -1.10 13.78
N GLN A 42 -20.64 -0.34 13.21
CA GLN A 42 -20.80 0.23 11.87
C GLN A 42 -20.81 -0.87 10.80
N ALA A 43 -19.90 -1.83 10.87
CA ALA A 43 -19.85 -2.96 9.95
C ALA A 43 -21.13 -3.82 10.00
N GLN A 44 -21.68 -4.04 11.20
CA GLN A 44 -22.96 -4.73 11.36
C GLN A 44 -24.12 -3.96 10.74
N LYS A 45 -24.20 -2.64 10.99
CA LYS A 45 -25.23 -1.77 10.40
C LYS A 45 -25.18 -1.74 8.86
N LEU A 46 -23.98 -1.83 8.30
CA LEU A 46 -23.75 -1.85 6.86
C LEU A 46 -23.89 -3.26 6.23
N ASN A 47 -24.17 -4.29 7.03
CA ASN A 47 -24.24 -5.69 6.60
C ASN A 47 -22.95 -6.16 5.89
N VAL A 48 -21.80 -5.70 6.38
CA VAL A 48 -20.47 -6.07 5.84
C VAL A 48 -20.24 -7.57 5.97
N VAL A 49 -20.68 -8.15 7.09
CA VAL A 49 -20.53 -9.58 7.42
C VAL A 49 -21.85 -10.15 7.91
N ASP A 50 -21.99 -11.47 7.84
CA ASP A 50 -23.18 -12.19 8.29
C ASP A 50 -23.16 -12.40 9.82
N ARG A 51 -21.97 -12.49 10.41
CA ARG A 51 -21.75 -12.68 11.85
C ARG A 51 -20.53 -11.91 12.34
N ILE A 52 -20.66 -11.24 13.47
CA ILE A 52 -19.54 -10.68 14.23
C ILE A 52 -19.04 -11.74 15.21
N ALA A 53 -17.75 -12.01 15.21
CA ALA A 53 -17.10 -12.87 16.19
C ALA A 53 -16.55 -12.05 17.36
N PRO A 54 -16.79 -12.50 18.62
CA PRO A 54 -16.36 -11.74 19.81
C PRO A 54 -14.85 -11.80 20.05
N SER A 55 -14.17 -12.78 19.49
CA SER A 55 -12.70 -12.97 19.65
C SER A 55 -12.07 -13.47 18.36
N LEU A 56 -10.74 -13.35 18.28
CA LEU A 56 -9.96 -13.89 17.16
C LEU A 56 -10.13 -15.43 17.02
N PRO A 57 -10.04 -16.24 18.09
CA PRO A 57 -10.34 -17.67 18.01
C PRO A 57 -11.73 -17.98 17.46
N ASP A 58 -12.76 -17.27 17.91
CA ASP A 58 -14.13 -17.45 17.42
C ASP A 58 -14.31 -17.01 15.96
N ALA A 59 -13.51 -16.06 15.52
CA ALA A 59 -13.53 -15.60 14.13
C ALA A 59 -12.96 -16.66 13.19
N VAL A 60 -11.81 -17.25 13.53
CA VAL A 60 -11.07 -18.15 12.64
C VAL A 60 -11.44 -19.62 12.81
N GLY A 61 -12.10 -19.99 13.92
CA GLY A 61 -12.56 -21.36 14.16
C GLY A 61 -13.48 -21.83 13.05
N GLY A 62 -13.02 -22.83 12.25
CA GLY A 62 -13.75 -23.36 11.13
C GLY A 62 -13.66 -22.57 9.82
N ALA A 63 -12.88 -21.48 9.77
CA ALA A 63 -12.68 -20.71 8.54
C ALA A 63 -11.96 -21.51 7.45
N ASP A 64 -12.44 -21.40 6.22
CA ASP A 64 -11.76 -21.90 5.02
C ASP A 64 -10.76 -20.85 4.50
N VAL A 65 -11.12 -19.57 4.66
CA VAL A 65 -10.28 -18.43 4.32
C VAL A 65 -10.25 -17.45 5.47
N VAL A 66 -9.08 -16.93 5.79
CA VAL A 66 -8.89 -15.82 6.74
C VAL A 66 -8.27 -14.66 6.01
N ILE A 67 -8.93 -13.50 5.99
CA ILE A 67 -8.42 -12.28 5.38
C ILE A 67 -7.94 -11.35 6.49
N LEU A 68 -6.66 -11.01 6.47
CA LEU A 68 -6.05 -10.02 7.35
C LEU A 68 -6.11 -8.65 6.66
N ALA A 69 -7.09 -7.82 7.02
CA ALA A 69 -7.21 -6.45 6.54
C ALA A 69 -6.76 -5.47 7.64
N LEU A 70 -5.53 -5.66 8.10
CA LEU A 70 -4.95 -5.04 9.30
C LEU A 70 -3.77 -4.12 8.92
N PRO A 71 -3.49 -3.10 9.75
CA PRO A 71 -2.21 -2.41 9.70
C PRO A 71 -1.04 -3.38 9.91
N VAL A 72 0.09 -3.12 9.26
CA VAL A 72 1.24 -4.03 9.24
C VAL A 72 1.78 -4.35 10.64
N ASP A 73 1.71 -3.39 11.58
CA ASP A 73 2.16 -3.56 12.97
C ASP A 73 1.26 -4.48 13.80
N GLU A 74 0.11 -4.88 13.28
CA GLU A 74 -0.82 -5.81 13.94
C GLU A 74 -0.78 -7.22 13.32
N VAL A 75 -0.24 -7.38 12.11
CA VAL A 75 -0.24 -8.66 11.37
C VAL A 75 0.47 -9.76 12.18
N ARG A 76 1.70 -9.51 12.68
CA ARG A 76 2.46 -10.53 13.42
C ARG A 76 1.74 -11.02 14.67
N SER A 77 1.24 -10.09 15.50
CA SER A 77 0.55 -10.45 16.74
C SER A 77 -0.77 -11.17 16.46
N THR A 78 -1.46 -10.81 15.38
CA THR A 78 -2.69 -11.49 14.96
C THR A 78 -2.39 -12.89 14.45
N LEU A 79 -1.39 -13.08 13.60
CA LEU A 79 -0.95 -14.42 13.16
C LEU A 79 -0.60 -15.31 14.36
N GLN A 80 0.14 -14.79 15.34
CA GLN A 80 0.48 -15.53 16.56
C GLN A 80 -0.77 -15.94 17.37
N ALA A 81 -1.77 -15.05 17.44
CA ALA A 81 -2.99 -15.31 18.19
C ALA A 81 -3.92 -16.31 17.49
N ILE A 82 -3.97 -16.32 16.16
CA ILE A 82 -4.88 -17.19 15.41
C ILE A 82 -4.28 -18.54 15.08
N ALA A 83 -2.96 -18.67 14.96
CA ALA A 83 -2.29 -19.90 14.51
C ALA A 83 -2.77 -21.18 15.21
N PRO A 84 -2.96 -21.21 16.57
CA PRO A 84 -3.44 -22.42 17.27
C PRO A 84 -4.89 -22.79 16.97
N HIS A 85 -5.65 -21.91 16.35
CA HIS A 85 -7.10 -22.05 16.13
C HIS A 85 -7.47 -22.27 14.67
N LEU A 86 -6.48 -22.24 13.76
CA LEU A 86 -6.67 -22.46 12.34
C LEU A 86 -6.88 -23.96 12.06
N LYS A 87 -7.83 -24.27 11.20
CA LYS A 87 -8.05 -25.66 10.76
C LYS A 87 -7.08 -26.05 9.64
N PRO A 88 -6.80 -27.35 9.44
CA PRO A 88 -6.09 -27.82 8.26
C PRO A 88 -6.78 -27.39 6.95
N GLY A 89 -6.01 -27.04 5.94
CA GLY A 89 -6.48 -26.59 4.64
C GLY A 89 -6.88 -25.10 4.58
N VAL A 90 -6.73 -24.32 5.67
CA VAL A 90 -7.06 -22.91 5.67
C VAL A 90 -6.09 -22.10 4.80
N VAL A 91 -6.65 -21.11 4.08
CA VAL A 91 -5.85 -20.11 3.35
C VAL A 91 -5.94 -18.76 4.06
N VAL A 92 -4.80 -18.24 4.48
CA VAL A 92 -4.65 -16.91 5.09
C VAL A 92 -4.20 -15.93 4.02
N LEU A 93 -4.95 -14.86 3.83
CA LEU A 93 -4.69 -13.80 2.85
C LEU A 93 -4.38 -12.49 3.58
N ASP A 94 -3.20 -11.91 3.37
CA ASP A 94 -2.80 -10.66 3.99
C ASP A 94 -2.87 -9.49 3.00
N THR A 95 -3.55 -8.42 3.38
CA THR A 95 -3.69 -7.21 2.55
C THR A 95 -2.72 -6.08 2.96
N SER A 96 -1.81 -6.34 3.89
CA SER A 96 -0.86 -5.32 4.38
C SER A 96 0.17 -4.92 3.32
N SER A 97 0.85 -3.81 3.57
CA SER A 97 1.79 -3.18 2.63
C SER A 97 3.25 -3.63 2.79
N ALA A 98 3.51 -4.73 3.52
CA ALA A 98 4.85 -5.28 3.74
C ALA A 98 4.88 -6.78 3.43
N THR A 99 4.81 -7.12 2.15
CA THR A 99 4.54 -8.49 1.68
C THR A 99 5.66 -9.48 2.02
N VAL A 100 6.92 -9.08 1.90
CA VAL A 100 8.07 -9.91 2.30
C VAL A 100 8.06 -10.18 3.80
N GLN A 101 7.80 -9.15 4.60
CA GLN A 101 7.87 -9.29 6.05
C GLN A 101 6.69 -10.10 6.60
N SER A 102 5.47 -9.88 6.10
CA SER A 102 4.30 -10.66 6.51
C SER A 102 4.44 -12.13 6.11
N THR A 103 5.00 -12.43 4.93
CA THR A 103 5.32 -13.79 4.51
C THR A 103 6.32 -14.46 5.45
N ARG A 104 7.37 -13.76 5.90
CA ARG A 104 8.33 -14.27 6.89
C ARG A 104 7.65 -14.58 8.23
N TRP A 105 6.81 -13.68 8.73
CA TRP A 105 6.06 -13.92 9.97
C TRP A 105 5.12 -15.13 9.83
N ALA A 106 4.47 -15.28 8.70
CA ALA A 106 3.62 -16.44 8.46
C ALA A 106 4.43 -17.74 8.46
N GLN A 107 5.61 -17.79 7.83
CA GLN A 107 6.50 -18.95 7.85
C GLN A 107 7.01 -19.30 9.24
N GLU A 108 7.22 -18.30 10.11
CA GLU A 108 7.62 -18.51 11.50
C GLU A 108 6.48 -19.04 12.38
N LEU A 109 5.26 -18.57 12.15
CA LEU A 109 4.14 -18.72 13.09
C LEU A 109 3.11 -19.76 12.65
N LEU A 110 2.90 -19.95 11.34
CA LEU A 110 1.96 -20.91 10.77
C LEU A 110 2.71 -22.22 10.47
N THR A 111 2.99 -23.00 11.52
CA THR A 111 3.82 -24.20 11.42
C THR A 111 3.08 -25.46 10.92
N SER A 112 1.75 -25.41 10.82
CA SER A 112 0.99 -26.52 10.24
C SER A 112 1.25 -26.62 8.73
N PRO A 113 1.63 -27.77 8.19
CA PRO A 113 1.92 -27.95 6.76
C PRO A 113 0.68 -27.75 5.86
N GLU A 114 -0.50 -27.80 6.42
CA GLU A 114 -1.78 -27.59 5.71
C GLU A 114 -2.35 -26.17 5.95
N CYS A 115 -1.54 -25.23 6.39
CA CYS A 115 -1.93 -23.84 6.56
C CYS A 115 -1.18 -23.00 5.52
N TYR A 116 -1.92 -22.37 4.60
CA TYR A 116 -1.35 -21.65 3.47
C TYR A 116 -1.43 -20.14 3.69
N PHE A 117 -0.38 -19.43 3.35
CA PHE A 117 -0.31 -17.97 3.44
C PHE A 117 0.04 -17.35 2.09
N LEU A 118 -0.75 -16.38 1.67
CA LEU A 118 -0.49 -15.56 0.49
C LEU A 118 -0.72 -14.08 0.84
N THR A 119 0.00 -13.19 0.17
CA THR A 119 -0.38 -11.77 0.20
C THR A 119 -1.43 -11.50 -0.87
N PHE A 120 -2.29 -10.54 -0.59
CA PHE A 120 -3.47 -10.23 -1.39
C PHE A 120 -3.67 -8.72 -1.42
N THR A 121 -2.87 -8.02 -2.21
CA THR A 121 -2.77 -6.55 -2.24
C THR A 121 -3.76 -5.97 -3.25
N PRO A 122 -4.91 -5.43 -2.81
CA PRO A 122 -5.93 -4.93 -3.71
C PRO A 122 -5.65 -3.49 -4.15
N ALA A 123 -5.89 -3.21 -5.43
CA ALA A 123 -5.88 -1.86 -5.95
C ALA A 123 -7.30 -1.26 -5.93
N ALA A 124 -7.47 -0.12 -5.26
CA ALA A 124 -8.77 0.56 -5.16
C ALA A 124 -9.23 1.11 -6.52
N ASN A 125 -10.52 1.14 -6.78
CA ASN A 125 -11.10 1.77 -7.97
C ASN A 125 -10.77 3.26 -8.01
N ALA A 126 -10.43 3.78 -9.19
CA ALA A 126 -10.06 5.17 -9.41
C ALA A 126 -11.10 6.18 -8.92
N ARG A 127 -12.38 5.79 -8.90
CA ARG A 127 -13.49 6.59 -8.38
C ARG A 127 -13.30 6.99 -6.91
N TYR A 128 -12.65 6.13 -6.12
CA TYR A 128 -12.50 6.27 -4.68
C TYR A 128 -11.09 6.74 -4.24
N LEU A 129 -10.18 7.03 -5.19
CA LEU A 129 -8.81 7.48 -4.85
C LEU A 129 -8.75 8.83 -4.11
N GLY A 130 -9.81 9.62 -4.17
CA GLY A 130 -9.92 10.88 -3.44
C GLY A 130 -10.45 10.76 -2.00
N GLU A 131 -10.88 9.56 -1.60
CA GLU A 131 -11.40 9.33 -0.25
C GLU A 131 -10.26 9.09 0.73
N LEU A 132 -10.18 9.92 1.75
CA LEU A 132 -9.14 9.83 2.80
C LEU A 132 -9.63 9.05 4.03
N ASP A 133 -10.95 8.98 4.25
CA ASP A 133 -11.53 8.15 5.31
C ASP A 133 -11.29 6.67 5.02
N ARG A 134 -10.89 5.93 6.04
CA ARG A 134 -10.54 4.50 5.96
C ARG A 134 -11.40 3.61 6.86
N GLY A 135 -12.45 4.16 7.44
CA GLY A 135 -13.41 3.43 8.26
C GLY A 135 -14.39 2.59 7.43
N PRO A 136 -15.30 1.85 8.09
CA PRO A 136 -16.36 1.11 7.41
C PRO A 136 -17.33 2.01 6.63
N SER A 137 -17.45 3.28 7.00
CA SER A 137 -18.29 4.28 6.31
C SER A 137 -17.83 4.61 4.89
N SER A 138 -16.54 4.41 4.60
CA SER A 138 -15.94 4.57 3.27
C SER A 138 -15.77 3.25 2.52
N ALA A 139 -16.45 2.20 2.96
CA ALA A 139 -16.42 0.91 2.28
C ALA A 139 -17.41 0.87 1.11
N HIS A 140 -16.97 0.32 0.00
CA HIS A 140 -17.76 0.17 -1.22
C HIS A 140 -17.67 -1.25 -1.74
N ALA A 141 -18.81 -1.85 -2.12
CA ALA A 141 -18.84 -3.21 -2.70
C ALA A 141 -18.06 -3.32 -4.01
N ASP A 142 -17.87 -2.21 -4.71
CA ASP A 142 -17.12 -2.12 -5.97
C ASP A 142 -15.75 -1.43 -5.81
N LEU A 143 -15.23 -1.33 -4.57
CA LEU A 143 -13.94 -0.68 -4.30
C LEU A 143 -12.79 -1.30 -5.11
N PHE A 144 -12.84 -2.59 -5.37
CA PHE A 144 -11.78 -3.31 -6.09
C PHE A 144 -12.21 -3.74 -7.49
N LYS A 145 -13.45 -3.46 -7.88
CA LYS A 145 -14.01 -3.88 -9.18
C LYS A 145 -13.26 -3.23 -10.34
N ASP A 146 -13.05 -4.02 -11.40
CA ASP A 146 -12.37 -3.61 -12.65
C ASP A 146 -10.92 -3.13 -12.43
N ASN A 147 -10.29 -3.64 -11.36
CA ASN A 147 -8.90 -3.37 -11.01
C ASN A 147 -8.11 -4.65 -10.80
N ILE A 148 -6.89 -4.53 -10.30
CA ILE A 148 -6.04 -5.68 -10.05
C ILE A 148 -5.95 -5.98 -8.54
N ILE A 149 -5.69 -7.26 -8.25
CA ILE A 149 -5.17 -7.71 -6.97
C ILE A 149 -3.84 -8.38 -7.24
N MET A 150 -2.78 -7.86 -6.62
CA MET A 150 -1.47 -8.50 -6.67
C MET A 150 -1.42 -9.61 -5.63
N ILE A 151 -1.11 -10.82 -6.09
CA ILE A 151 -1.02 -12.03 -5.27
C ILE A 151 0.42 -12.50 -5.26
N THR A 152 0.98 -12.69 -4.07
CA THR A 152 2.30 -13.30 -3.92
C THR A 152 2.22 -14.49 -2.96
N SER A 153 3.09 -15.46 -3.13
CA SER A 153 3.21 -16.62 -2.26
C SER A 153 4.67 -17.00 -2.06
N ALA A 154 4.96 -17.69 -0.96
CA ALA A 154 6.25 -18.35 -0.81
C ALA A 154 6.40 -19.48 -1.83
N PRO A 155 7.63 -19.83 -2.22
CA PRO A 155 7.86 -21.01 -3.06
C PRO A 155 7.31 -22.30 -2.40
N GLY A 156 6.62 -23.12 -3.19
CA GLY A 156 6.08 -24.41 -2.73
C GLY A 156 4.71 -24.34 -2.06
N VAL A 157 4.02 -23.20 -2.07
CA VAL A 157 2.62 -23.11 -1.67
C VAL A 157 1.76 -23.97 -2.61
N ASP A 158 0.81 -24.69 -2.03
CA ASP A 158 -0.08 -25.59 -2.77
C ASP A 158 -0.88 -24.84 -3.86
N GLU A 159 -0.98 -25.45 -5.04
CA GLU A 159 -1.66 -24.85 -6.18
C GLU A 159 -3.15 -24.56 -5.89
N SER A 160 -3.80 -25.38 -5.06
CA SER A 160 -5.19 -25.19 -4.67
C SER A 160 -5.40 -23.91 -3.85
N ALA A 161 -4.44 -23.55 -2.99
CA ALA A 161 -4.47 -22.29 -2.22
C ALA A 161 -4.28 -21.08 -3.14
N VAL A 162 -3.39 -21.17 -4.12
CA VAL A 162 -3.18 -20.15 -5.14
C VAL A 162 -4.45 -19.95 -5.97
N GLN A 163 -5.05 -21.07 -6.43
CA GLN A 163 -6.30 -21.05 -7.21
C GLN A 163 -7.47 -20.46 -6.40
N LEU A 164 -7.52 -20.72 -5.09
CA LEU A 164 -8.55 -20.14 -4.21
C LEU A 164 -8.39 -18.63 -4.12
N ALA A 165 -7.17 -18.12 -3.93
CA ALA A 165 -6.91 -16.70 -3.90
C ALA A 165 -7.25 -16.01 -5.23
N GLU A 166 -6.92 -16.66 -6.36
CA GLU A 166 -7.29 -16.20 -7.70
C GLU A 166 -8.82 -16.12 -7.86
N ASN A 167 -9.53 -17.16 -7.48
CA ASN A 167 -10.99 -17.22 -7.57
C ASN A 167 -11.65 -16.16 -6.69
N LEU A 168 -11.11 -15.91 -5.50
CA LEU A 168 -11.59 -14.87 -4.60
C LEU A 168 -11.39 -13.47 -5.23
N ALA A 169 -10.23 -13.20 -5.83
CA ALA A 169 -9.98 -11.96 -6.55
C ALA A 169 -11.01 -11.72 -7.65
N ARG A 170 -11.30 -12.76 -8.45
CA ARG A 170 -12.33 -12.69 -9.51
C ARG A 170 -13.74 -12.50 -8.95
N LEU A 171 -14.06 -13.17 -7.83
CA LEU A 171 -15.36 -13.08 -7.17
C LEU A 171 -15.68 -11.66 -6.69
N ILE A 172 -14.67 -10.93 -6.20
CA ILE A 172 -14.84 -9.51 -5.81
C ILE A 172 -14.69 -8.52 -6.98
N GLY A 173 -14.63 -9.04 -8.21
CA GLY A 173 -14.63 -8.26 -9.44
C GLY A 173 -13.26 -7.75 -9.88
N SER A 174 -12.17 -8.30 -9.34
CA SER A 174 -10.80 -7.88 -9.67
C SER A 174 -10.11 -8.87 -10.60
N THR A 175 -9.06 -8.42 -11.29
CA THR A 175 -8.16 -9.27 -12.06
C THR A 175 -6.97 -9.66 -11.19
N PRO A 176 -6.73 -10.96 -10.93
CA PRO A 176 -5.54 -11.40 -10.20
C PRO A 176 -4.27 -11.20 -11.04
N VAL A 177 -3.22 -10.72 -10.41
CA VAL A 177 -1.88 -10.56 -10.98
C VAL A 177 -0.88 -11.20 -10.03
N PHE A 178 -0.16 -12.22 -10.51
CA PHE A 178 0.89 -12.86 -9.71
C PHE A 178 2.21 -12.13 -9.87
N SER A 179 2.90 -11.91 -8.76
CA SER A 179 4.17 -11.19 -8.73
C SER A 179 5.08 -11.76 -7.64
N ASP A 180 6.32 -11.28 -7.63
CA ASP A 180 7.28 -11.57 -6.56
C ASP A 180 7.06 -10.63 -5.36
N PRO A 181 7.15 -11.12 -4.10
CA PRO A 181 6.97 -10.27 -2.91
C PRO A 181 7.91 -9.07 -2.84
N TYR A 182 9.16 -9.21 -3.28
CA TYR A 182 10.14 -8.11 -3.27
C TYR A 182 9.79 -7.04 -4.30
N GLU A 183 9.27 -7.45 -5.47
CA GLU A 183 8.76 -6.52 -6.48
C GLU A 183 7.58 -5.73 -5.94
N VAL A 184 6.59 -6.40 -5.34
CA VAL A 184 5.41 -5.76 -4.75
C VAL A 184 5.82 -4.78 -3.66
N ASP A 185 6.73 -5.15 -2.76
CA ASP A 185 7.24 -4.25 -1.71
C ASP A 185 7.93 -3.01 -2.30
N GLY A 186 8.65 -3.15 -3.42
CA GLY A 186 9.23 -2.03 -4.14
C GLY A 186 8.17 -1.05 -4.66
N LEU A 187 7.10 -1.57 -5.25
CA LEU A 187 5.97 -0.76 -5.75
C LEU A 187 5.21 -0.09 -4.60
N LEU A 188 4.95 -0.81 -3.51
CA LEU A 188 4.23 -0.30 -2.35
C LEU A 188 5.02 0.78 -1.61
N SER A 189 6.34 0.66 -1.50
CA SER A 189 7.15 1.69 -0.86
C SER A 189 7.07 3.02 -1.61
N ALA A 190 7.05 3.00 -2.93
CA ALA A 190 6.95 4.21 -3.75
C ALA A 190 5.54 4.81 -3.79
N SER A 191 4.49 3.97 -3.84
CA SER A 191 3.12 4.41 -4.08
C SER A 191 2.26 4.55 -2.82
N HIS A 192 2.58 3.84 -1.72
CA HIS A 192 1.82 3.84 -0.47
C HIS A 192 2.58 4.50 0.69
N VAL A 193 3.87 4.17 0.85
CA VAL A 193 4.67 4.63 1.99
C VAL A 193 5.25 6.03 1.77
N LEU A 194 5.90 6.24 0.64
CA LEU A 194 6.59 7.50 0.33
C LEU A 194 5.70 8.75 0.42
N PRO A 195 4.43 8.74 -0.05
CA PRO A 195 3.55 9.90 0.06
C PRO A 195 3.34 10.37 1.51
N GLY A 196 3.15 9.44 2.45
CA GLY A 196 3.02 9.75 3.87
C GLY A 196 4.29 10.35 4.47
N LEU A 197 5.46 9.84 4.09
CA LEU A 197 6.76 10.38 4.53
C LEU A 197 7.01 11.79 3.99
N ILE A 198 6.64 12.06 2.74
CA ILE A 198 6.71 13.41 2.14
C ILE A 198 5.82 14.37 2.93
N ALA A 199 4.60 13.97 3.24
CA ALA A 199 3.67 14.77 4.01
C ALA A 199 4.20 15.07 5.41
N ALA A 200 4.74 14.06 6.11
CA ALA A 200 5.34 14.23 7.42
C ALA A 200 6.55 15.19 7.37
N ALA A 201 7.41 15.04 6.37
CA ALA A 201 8.54 15.95 6.17
C ALA A 201 8.09 17.39 5.91
N LEU A 202 7.08 17.59 5.05
CA LEU A 202 6.50 18.91 4.77
C LEU A 202 5.97 19.56 6.05
N VAL A 203 5.17 18.85 6.83
CA VAL A 203 4.59 19.36 8.07
C VAL A 203 5.68 19.71 9.08
N ASN A 204 6.67 18.82 9.28
CA ASN A 204 7.77 19.06 10.22
C ASN A 204 8.60 20.28 9.83
N VAL A 205 8.94 20.45 8.55
CA VAL A 205 9.71 21.60 8.07
C VAL A 205 8.91 22.89 8.25
N THR A 206 7.66 22.91 7.79
CA THR A 206 6.85 24.15 7.84
C THR A 206 6.50 24.55 9.27
N ALA A 207 6.19 23.59 10.14
CA ALA A 207 5.89 23.85 11.54
C ALA A 207 7.10 24.39 12.32
N GLY A 208 8.32 24.07 11.91
CA GLY A 208 9.57 24.57 12.48
C GLY A 208 10.03 25.93 11.93
N MET A 209 9.38 26.46 10.89
CA MET A 209 9.82 27.72 10.27
C MET A 209 9.45 28.96 11.10
N PRO A 210 10.33 29.99 11.15
CA PRO A 210 9.96 31.29 11.68
C PRO A 210 8.72 31.85 10.98
N GLY A 211 7.76 32.36 11.73
CA GLY A 211 6.52 32.93 11.18
C GLY A 211 5.40 31.91 10.93
N TRP A 212 5.59 30.62 11.27
CA TRP A 212 4.54 29.60 11.10
C TRP A 212 3.23 29.97 11.80
N ASN A 213 3.27 30.67 12.94
CA ASN A 213 2.05 31.12 13.63
C ASN A 213 1.11 31.94 12.74
N ASP A 214 1.64 32.66 11.76
CA ASP A 214 0.85 33.37 10.76
C ASP A 214 0.71 32.57 9.46
N GLY A 215 1.76 31.86 9.05
CA GLY A 215 1.75 30.99 7.87
C GLY A 215 0.63 29.96 7.91
N ARG A 216 0.38 29.32 9.06
CA ARG A 216 -0.71 28.33 9.22
C ARG A 216 -2.11 28.91 9.00
N LYS A 217 -2.30 30.22 9.18
CA LYS A 217 -3.60 30.87 8.97
C LYS A 217 -3.91 31.10 7.49
N ILE A 218 -2.88 31.19 6.65
CA ILE A 218 -3.00 31.40 5.20
C ILE A 218 -2.69 30.14 4.40
N ALA A 219 -2.39 29.01 5.06
CA ALA A 219 -2.19 27.73 4.41
C ALA A 219 -3.46 27.35 3.62
N ASN A 220 -3.27 27.00 2.35
CA ASN A 220 -4.37 26.78 1.40
C ASN A 220 -4.69 25.29 1.19
N ALA A 221 -5.66 25.00 0.32
CA ALA A 221 -6.09 23.65 0.02
C ALA A 221 -4.98 22.73 -0.55
N ARG A 222 -3.93 23.27 -1.17
CA ARG A 222 -2.78 22.46 -1.65
C ARG A 222 -1.99 21.92 -0.46
N TYR A 223 -1.72 22.78 0.51
CA TYR A 223 -1.04 22.39 1.75
C TYR A 223 -1.88 21.36 2.51
N ALA A 224 -3.16 21.64 2.73
CA ALA A 224 -4.06 20.76 3.46
C ALA A 224 -4.10 19.35 2.86
N ARG A 225 -4.26 19.23 1.53
CA ARG A 225 -4.30 17.92 0.84
C ARG A 225 -3.04 17.08 1.04
N ILE A 226 -1.85 17.70 1.08
CA ILE A 226 -0.62 16.95 1.32
C ILE A 226 -0.48 16.66 2.82
N ALA A 227 -0.76 17.63 3.69
CA ALA A 227 -0.64 17.50 5.14
C ALA A 227 -1.57 16.42 5.71
N ASP A 228 -2.76 16.21 5.12
CA ASP A 228 -3.71 15.16 5.52
C ASP A 228 -3.08 13.76 5.47
N LEU A 229 -2.15 13.52 4.55
CA LEU A 229 -1.45 12.23 4.47
C LEU A 229 -0.51 12.00 5.67
N ALA A 230 -0.08 13.06 6.36
CA ALA A 230 0.73 12.96 7.58
C ALA A 230 -0.08 12.53 8.81
N ALA A 231 -1.42 12.65 8.78
CA ALA A 231 -2.29 12.25 9.88
C ALA A 231 -2.35 10.72 10.07
N TYR A 232 -1.83 9.96 9.13
CA TYR A 232 -1.80 8.49 9.15
C TYR A 232 -3.13 7.87 9.60
N PRO A 233 -4.21 8.06 8.86
CA PRO A 233 -5.53 7.53 9.24
C PRO A 233 -5.60 6.00 9.16
N GLY A 234 -4.48 5.33 8.91
CA GLY A 234 -4.38 3.87 8.75
C GLY A 234 -4.63 3.03 10.00
N GLY A 235 -4.92 3.65 11.15
CA GLY A 235 -5.34 2.95 12.36
C GLY A 235 -4.26 2.09 13.05
N GLY A 236 -3.05 2.05 12.56
CA GLY A 236 -1.92 1.38 13.20
C GLY A 236 -1.53 2.06 14.51
N LYS A 237 -0.96 1.28 15.45
CA LYS A 237 -0.46 1.81 16.73
C LYS A 237 0.86 2.56 16.57
N ARG A 238 1.56 2.30 15.49
CA ARG A 238 2.90 2.84 15.21
C ARG A 238 2.93 3.51 13.84
N PRO A 239 2.80 4.84 13.80
CA PRO A 239 2.97 5.58 12.54
C PRO A 239 4.31 5.25 11.88
N GLY A 240 4.29 4.96 10.57
CA GLY A 240 5.51 4.67 9.82
C GLY A 240 6.05 3.24 9.96
N GLU A 241 5.37 2.33 10.65
CA GLU A 241 5.79 0.93 10.76
C GLU A 241 5.95 0.27 9.38
N GLU A 242 5.11 0.61 8.42
CA GLU A 242 5.21 0.16 7.03
C GLU A 242 6.59 0.48 6.41
N ALA A 243 7.11 1.68 6.69
CA ALA A 243 8.43 2.09 6.24
C ALA A 243 9.55 1.28 6.89
N LEU A 244 9.40 0.93 8.18
CA LEU A 244 10.39 0.14 8.92
C LEU A 244 10.39 -1.32 8.46
N GLN A 245 9.23 -1.90 8.19
CA GLN A 245 9.10 -3.28 7.73
C GLN A 245 9.53 -3.46 6.25
N ASN A 246 9.51 -2.39 5.45
CA ASN A 246 9.98 -2.34 4.06
C ASN A 246 11.16 -1.36 3.90
N ARG A 247 12.11 -1.40 4.83
CA ARG A 247 13.15 -0.38 5.03
C ARG A 247 14.01 -0.12 3.79
N GLU A 248 14.49 -1.17 3.14
CA GLU A 248 15.43 -1.03 2.02
C GLU A 248 14.78 -0.33 0.81
N ASN A 249 13.57 -0.75 0.46
CA ASN A 249 12.83 -0.12 -0.64
C ASN A 249 12.41 1.31 -0.27
N THR A 250 12.01 1.55 0.99
CA THR A 250 11.67 2.89 1.48
C THR A 250 12.85 3.84 1.42
N LEU A 251 14.04 3.40 1.83
CA LEU A 251 15.27 4.19 1.72
C LEU A 251 15.58 4.52 0.26
N ARG A 252 15.50 3.54 -0.64
CA ARG A 252 15.71 3.76 -2.07
C ARG A 252 14.71 4.77 -2.66
N ALA A 253 13.43 4.68 -2.27
CA ALA A 253 12.41 5.62 -2.71
C ALA A 253 12.66 7.04 -2.18
N LEU A 254 13.09 7.17 -0.92
CA LEU A 254 13.48 8.46 -0.31
C LEU A 254 14.72 9.04 -0.99
N ASP A 255 15.74 8.24 -1.27
CA ASP A 255 16.97 8.70 -1.94
C ASP A 255 16.66 9.24 -3.34
N ASN A 256 15.80 8.58 -4.09
CA ASN A 256 15.33 9.06 -5.39
C ASN A 256 14.56 10.39 -5.27
N LEU A 257 13.70 10.54 -4.27
CA LEU A 257 12.99 11.79 -4.01
C LEU A 257 13.96 12.93 -3.64
N ILE A 258 14.91 12.66 -2.76
CA ILE A 258 15.93 13.64 -2.36
C ILE A 258 16.72 14.08 -3.60
N GLY A 259 17.08 13.15 -4.48
CA GLY A 259 17.73 13.46 -5.75
C GLY A 259 16.90 14.41 -6.61
N GLU A 260 15.61 14.14 -6.79
CA GLU A 260 14.73 15.00 -7.59
C GLU A 260 14.52 16.38 -6.95
N LEU A 261 14.39 16.45 -5.62
CA LEU A 261 14.30 17.72 -4.88
C LEU A 261 15.59 18.55 -5.03
N TYR A 262 16.74 17.90 -5.02
CA TYR A 262 18.02 18.56 -5.26
C TYR A 262 18.12 19.15 -6.66
N GLU A 263 17.71 18.42 -7.68
CA GLU A 263 17.71 18.90 -9.07
C GLU A 263 16.77 20.10 -9.27
N ILE A 264 15.57 20.08 -8.65
CA ILE A 264 14.64 21.20 -8.66
C ILE A 264 15.28 22.42 -7.97
N ARG A 265 15.94 22.21 -6.83
CA ARG A 265 16.65 23.26 -6.08
C ARG A 265 17.77 23.89 -6.91
N GLU A 266 18.59 23.08 -7.57
CA GLU A 266 19.72 23.58 -8.39
C GLU A 266 19.23 24.35 -9.62
N ALA A 267 18.15 23.93 -10.26
CA ALA A 267 17.54 24.68 -11.35
C ALA A 267 17.09 26.09 -10.89
N LEU A 268 16.51 26.17 -9.69
CA LEU A 268 16.12 27.45 -9.08
C LEU A 268 17.36 28.28 -8.69
N ALA A 269 18.35 27.68 -8.04
CA ALA A 269 19.53 28.38 -7.54
C ALA A 269 20.40 28.95 -8.67
N SER A 270 20.49 28.24 -9.80
CA SER A 270 21.23 28.68 -11.00
C SER A 270 20.44 29.65 -11.88
N GLY A 271 19.16 29.89 -11.60
CA GLY A 271 18.27 30.68 -12.47
C GLY A 271 17.97 30.01 -13.81
N ASN A 272 18.14 28.69 -13.92
CA ASN A 272 17.84 27.94 -15.13
C ASN A 272 16.32 27.69 -15.25
N GLU A 273 15.60 28.71 -15.66
CA GLU A 273 14.12 28.65 -15.82
C GLU A 273 13.68 27.53 -16.76
N ALA A 274 14.41 27.28 -17.83
CA ALA A 274 14.06 26.25 -18.82
C ALA A 274 14.04 24.86 -18.18
N THR A 275 15.11 24.46 -17.49
CA THR A 275 15.18 23.17 -16.78
C THR A 275 14.14 23.08 -15.66
N PHE A 276 13.92 24.18 -14.92
CA PHE A 276 12.92 24.20 -13.87
C PHE A 276 11.50 23.94 -14.42
N HIS A 277 11.10 24.66 -15.47
CA HIS A 277 9.80 24.50 -16.09
C HIS A 277 9.63 23.11 -16.76
N GLU A 278 10.68 22.59 -17.41
CA GLU A 278 10.67 21.25 -18.01
C GLU A 278 10.36 20.17 -16.99
N ARG A 279 10.99 20.22 -15.80
CA ARG A 279 10.74 19.24 -14.73
C ARG A 279 9.30 19.28 -14.23
N LEU A 280 8.76 20.45 -13.98
CA LEU A 280 7.37 20.60 -13.55
C LEU A 280 6.37 20.17 -14.62
N GLU A 281 6.64 20.51 -15.88
CA GLU A 281 5.78 20.11 -17.01
C GLU A 281 5.82 18.59 -17.23
N ARG A 282 6.99 17.95 -17.09
CA ARG A 282 7.12 16.50 -17.11
C ARG A 282 6.27 15.84 -16.02
N ALA A 283 6.34 16.34 -14.79
CA ALA A 283 5.53 15.83 -13.69
C ALA A 283 4.04 15.96 -13.97
N ARG A 284 3.60 17.10 -14.55
CA ARG A 284 2.21 17.34 -14.97
C ARG A 284 1.76 16.35 -16.04
N GLN A 285 2.60 16.07 -17.04
CA GLN A 285 2.29 15.13 -18.13
C GLN A 285 2.20 13.68 -17.60
N LEU A 286 3.15 13.26 -16.75
CA LEU A 286 3.14 11.93 -16.12
C LEU A 286 1.90 11.72 -15.25
N HIS A 287 1.52 12.73 -14.45
CA HIS A 287 0.28 12.69 -13.67
C HIS A 287 -0.95 12.55 -14.57
N ALA A 288 -1.04 13.36 -15.64
CA ALA A 288 -2.19 13.32 -16.54
C ALA A 288 -2.31 11.96 -17.27
N ALA A 289 -1.19 11.37 -17.68
CA ALA A 289 -1.13 10.05 -18.30
C ALA A 289 -1.57 8.96 -17.30
N TRP A 290 -0.98 8.95 -16.11
CA TRP A 290 -1.34 8.01 -15.04
C TRP A 290 -2.83 8.09 -14.69
N PHE A 291 -3.35 9.29 -14.44
CA PHE A 291 -4.76 9.47 -14.05
C PHE A 291 -5.72 9.03 -15.15
N ARG A 292 -5.42 9.33 -16.42
CA ARG A 292 -6.20 8.89 -17.58
C ARG A 292 -6.21 7.35 -17.68
N GLN A 293 -5.05 6.70 -17.59
CA GLN A 293 -4.93 5.25 -17.66
C GLN A 293 -5.64 4.60 -16.46
N ARG A 294 -5.47 5.15 -15.28
CA ARG A 294 -6.07 4.66 -14.04
C ARG A 294 -7.62 4.74 -14.07
N THR A 295 -8.18 5.80 -14.66
CA THR A 295 -9.63 5.99 -14.77
C THR A 295 -10.25 5.22 -15.92
N SER A 296 -9.52 5.01 -17.03
CA SER A 296 -10.01 4.26 -18.18
C SER A 296 -9.80 2.75 -18.08
N GLY A 297 -8.93 2.29 -17.17
CA GLY A 297 -8.49 0.89 -17.10
C GLY A 297 -7.62 0.44 -18.29
N LYS A 298 -7.26 1.37 -19.19
CA LYS A 298 -6.41 1.09 -20.36
C LYS A 298 -4.98 1.49 -20.05
N TRP A 299 -4.13 0.49 -19.87
CA TRP A 299 -2.72 0.68 -19.58
C TRP A 299 -1.91 0.68 -20.88
N GLU A 300 -1.28 1.82 -21.18
CA GLU A 300 -0.30 1.95 -22.25
C GLU A 300 1.08 1.65 -21.67
N GLU A 301 1.98 1.09 -22.45
CA GLU A 301 3.39 1.01 -22.06
C GLU A 301 3.90 2.44 -21.85
N GLY A 302 4.22 2.76 -20.62
CA GLY A 302 4.70 4.08 -20.24
C GLY A 302 6.05 4.39 -20.91
N PRO A 303 6.43 5.66 -21.06
CA PRO A 303 7.79 6.00 -21.43
C PRO A 303 8.73 5.36 -20.40
N GLN A 304 9.72 4.62 -20.89
CA GLN A 304 10.75 4.06 -20.01
C GLN A 304 11.34 5.18 -19.16
N PRO A 305 11.45 5.01 -17.83
CA PRO A 305 12.02 6.04 -16.99
C PRO A 305 13.43 6.34 -17.51
N ALA A 306 13.70 7.61 -17.81
CA ALA A 306 15.07 8.05 -18.01
C ALA A 306 15.83 7.61 -16.74
N SER A 307 16.97 6.96 -16.92
CA SER A 307 17.80 6.51 -15.81
C SER A 307 18.02 7.68 -14.84
N LEU A 308 17.41 7.62 -13.69
CA LEU A 308 17.67 8.59 -12.62
C LEU A 308 19.14 8.45 -12.24
N PRO A 309 19.87 9.56 -12.03
CA PRO A 309 21.24 9.50 -11.55
C PRO A 309 21.29 8.68 -10.27
N SER A 310 22.25 7.78 -10.16
CA SER A 310 22.39 6.96 -8.95
C SER A 310 22.62 7.86 -7.73
N PHE A 311 22.21 7.38 -6.56
CA PHE A 311 22.44 8.11 -5.30
C PHE A 311 23.92 8.50 -5.11
N GLY A 312 24.85 7.65 -5.53
CA GLY A 312 26.30 7.95 -5.54
C GLY A 312 26.68 9.11 -6.46
N GLU A 313 26.05 9.24 -7.63
CA GLU A 313 26.27 10.38 -8.53
C GLU A 313 25.68 11.67 -7.96
N THR A 314 24.52 11.59 -7.30
CA THR A 314 23.87 12.74 -6.65
C THR A 314 24.69 13.23 -5.45
N LEU A 315 25.18 12.31 -4.60
CA LEU A 315 26.10 12.64 -3.50
C LEU A 315 27.43 13.19 -4.00
N GLY A 316 27.98 12.62 -5.05
CA GLY A 316 29.21 13.15 -5.68
C GLY A 316 29.07 14.60 -6.10
N ARG A 317 27.90 15.00 -6.64
CA ARG A 317 27.58 16.40 -7.00
C ARG A 317 27.40 17.28 -5.76
N LEU A 318 26.73 16.79 -4.72
CA LEU A 318 26.53 17.49 -3.44
C LEU A 318 27.85 17.87 -2.75
N PHE A 319 28.84 16.99 -2.80
CA PHE A 319 30.14 17.20 -2.16
C PHE A 319 31.23 17.66 -3.13
N GLY A 320 30.87 18.08 -4.35
CA GLY A 320 31.82 18.56 -5.35
C GLY A 320 32.75 17.47 -5.94
N ILE A 321 32.43 16.19 -5.71
CA ILE A 321 33.18 15.07 -6.25
C ILE A 321 32.61 14.75 -7.64
N ARG A 322 33.33 15.19 -8.69
CA ARG A 322 32.91 14.92 -10.08
C ARG A 322 33.09 13.44 -10.42
N PRO A 323 32.11 12.78 -11.08
CA PRO A 323 32.25 11.42 -11.56
C PRO A 323 33.39 11.31 -12.58
N LYS A 324 34.18 10.25 -12.50
CA LYS A 324 35.36 10.03 -13.37
C LYS A 324 35.06 10.06 -14.88
N GLY A 325 33.85 9.87 -15.33
CA GLY A 325 33.45 9.80 -16.73
C GLY A 325 33.43 11.13 -17.51
N GLU A 326 33.29 12.30 -16.80
CA GLU A 326 33.33 13.60 -17.49
C GLU A 326 34.75 14.13 -17.73
N GLN A 327 35.74 13.60 -17.02
CA GLN A 327 37.15 13.99 -17.22
C GLN A 327 37.73 13.34 -18.51
N GLU A 328 37.26 12.16 -18.91
CA GLU A 328 37.75 11.51 -20.15
C GLU A 328 37.19 12.15 -21.43
N LYS A 329 36.00 12.71 -21.42
CA LYS A 329 35.44 13.40 -22.60
C LYS A 329 36.16 14.72 -22.92
N ARG A 330 36.57 15.47 -21.89
CA ARG A 330 37.26 16.75 -22.09
C ARG A 330 38.72 16.62 -22.53
N ASN A 331 39.35 15.46 -22.30
CA ASN A 331 40.69 15.15 -22.77
C ASN A 331 40.72 14.57 -24.19
N ARG A 332 39.59 14.23 -24.81
CA ARG A 332 39.50 13.81 -26.22
C ARG A 332 39.18 14.96 -27.16
N ASP A 333 38.72 16.10 -26.63
CA ASP A 333 38.39 17.30 -27.42
C ASP A 333 39.45 18.41 -27.28
N ARG A 334 40.66 18.06 -26.83
CA ARG A 334 41.88 18.85 -26.86
C ARG A 334 42.94 18.05 -27.63
#